data_c60f3dc319e7a2650fe2615088a57e6b
#
_entry.id   c60f3dc319e7a2650fe2615088a57e6b
#
_cell.length_a   1.000
_cell.length_b   1.000
_cell.length_c   1.000
_cell.angle_alpha   90.00
_cell.angle_beta   90.00
_cell.angle_gamma   90.00
#
_symmetry.space_group_name_H-M   'P 1'
#
loop_
_entity.id
_entity.type
_entity.pdbx_description
1 polymer ?
#
loop_
_entity_poly.entity_id
_entity_poly.type
_entity_poly.pdbx_seq_one_letter_code
_entity_poly.pdbx_strand_id
1 'polypeptide(L)'
;MSRDTATLVTIDGLHLEADVSTVPTDVEVRGAVVLAHPHPLYGGDRFHPVVSSLFEHLPTRGYHTLRFDFRGVNASEGRHDDGDGERLDVAAAVDFLSYLVDAERDDEIWVGGYSFGAAVGLSVVEPRVSGWIAIAPPLTSDARVLCSGDPRPKLLIVPQHDQFCPPDRLDSVVGDWKNTDRSVVAMADHFLNGHADDVARRVGDWLANRVSG
;
A
#
# COMPACT_ATOMS: atom_id res chain seq x y z
N MET A 1 20.36 1.17 -6.55
CA MET A 1 19.26 0.68 -5.73
C MET A 1 19.86 0.10 -4.46
N SER A 2 19.74 0.78 -3.32
CA SER A 2 20.13 0.26 -2.01
C SER A 2 18.92 -0.39 -1.35
N ARG A 3 19.14 -1.47 -0.62
CA ARG A 3 18.13 -2.13 0.22
C ARG A 3 18.70 -2.19 1.63
N ASP A 4 17.97 -1.59 2.54
CA ASP A 4 18.39 -1.49 3.94
C ASP A 4 17.26 -1.98 4.84
N THR A 5 17.62 -2.61 5.94
CA THR A 5 16.66 -2.94 7.00
C THR A 5 16.42 -1.71 7.86
N ALA A 6 15.20 -1.55 8.34
CA ALA A 6 14.79 -0.46 9.22
C ALA A 6 13.93 -0.99 10.37
N THR A 7 13.85 -0.21 11.43
CA THR A 7 12.91 -0.44 12.52
C THR A 7 11.97 0.76 12.59
N LEU A 8 10.68 0.51 12.48
CA LEU A 8 9.66 1.54 12.70
C LEU A 8 9.31 1.57 14.19
N VAL A 9 8.96 2.75 14.70
CA VAL A 9 8.45 2.90 16.05
C VAL A 9 7.05 3.47 15.96
N THR A 10 6.06 2.71 16.43
CA THR A 10 4.67 3.15 16.44
C THR A 10 4.40 4.15 17.56
N ILE A 11 3.31 4.92 17.47
CA ILE A 11 2.94 5.89 18.51
C ILE A 11 2.61 5.22 19.85
N ASP A 12 2.21 3.95 19.83
CA ASP A 12 2.00 3.12 21.02
C ASP A 12 3.25 2.36 21.48
N GLY A 13 4.42 2.68 20.88
CA GLY A 13 5.74 2.27 21.35
C GLY A 13 6.23 0.91 20.87
N LEU A 14 5.58 0.28 19.88
CA LEU A 14 6.02 -0.99 19.31
C LEU A 14 7.14 -0.78 18.29
N HIS A 15 8.08 -1.73 18.23
CA HIS A 15 9.11 -1.81 17.21
C HIS A 15 8.69 -2.80 16.12
N LEU A 16 8.67 -2.36 14.87
CA LEU A 16 8.28 -3.18 13.73
C LEU A 16 9.46 -3.36 12.76
N GLU A 17 9.61 -4.57 12.23
CA GLU A 17 10.59 -4.84 11.18
C GLU A 17 10.16 -4.26 9.84
N ALA A 18 11.07 -3.61 9.15
CA ALA A 18 10.86 -3.04 7.83
C ALA A 18 12.09 -3.19 6.94
N ASP A 19 11.84 -3.15 5.62
CA ASP A 19 12.87 -3.00 4.60
C ASP A 19 12.57 -1.74 3.77
N VAL A 20 13.62 -1.02 3.40
CA VAL A 20 13.55 0.14 2.52
C VAL A 20 14.31 -0.13 1.23
N SER A 21 13.73 0.23 0.10
CA SER A 21 14.42 0.26 -1.18
C SER A 21 14.41 1.68 -1.73
N THR A 22 15.60 2.25 -1.95
CA THR A 22 15.74 3.62 -2.41
C THR A 22 15.77 3.70 -3.94
N VAL A 23 15.32 4.82 -4.45
CA VAL A 23 15.42 5.17 -5.88
C VAL A 23 16.89 5.16 -6.30
N PRO A 24 17.24 4.54 -7.46
CA PRO A 24 18.58 4.61 -8.00
C PRO A 24 19.04 6.06 -8.22
N THR A 25 20.34 6.32 -8.06
CA THR A 25 20.90 7.68 -8.12
C THR A 25 20.80 8.36 -9.49
N ASP A 26 20.55 7.58 -10.54
CA ASP A 26 20.35 8.03 -11.93
C ASP A 26 18.86 8.22 -12.30
N VAL A 27 17.95 7.98 -11.35
CA VAL A 27 16.50 8.15 -11.50
C VAL A 27 16.05 9.33 -10.63
N GLU A 28 15.18 10.16 -11.17
CA GLU A 28 14.59 11.27 -10.42
C GLU A 28 13.64 10.77 -9.33
N VAL A 29 13.80 11.27 -8.11
CA VAL A 29 12.89 10.96 -7.00
C VAL A 29 11.59 11.75 -7.21
N ARG A 30 10.46 11.05 -7.06
CA ARG A 30 9.09 11.58 -7.19
C ARG A 30 8.27 11.42 -5.91
N GLY A 31 8.77 10.58 -5.00
CA GLY A 31 8.10 10.34 -3.74
C GLY A 31 8.42 8.97 -3.15
N ALA A 32 7.50 8.47 -2.34
CA ALA A 32 7.63 7.19 -1.65
C ALA A 32 6.31 6.43 -1.53
N VAL A 33 6.39 5.11 -1.38
CA VAL A 33 5.23 4.23 -1.21
C VAL A 33 5.42 3.31 0.00
N VAL A 34 4.50 3.38 0.95
CA VAL A 34 4.33 2.37 2.00
C VAL A 34 3.66 1.14 1.40
N LEU A 35 4.12 -0.06 1.73
CA LEU A 35 3.57 -1.32 1.24
C LEU A 35 3.16 -2.21 2.42
N ALA A 36 1.86 -2.30 2.65
CA ALA A 36 1.24 -3.10 3.70
C ALA A 36 0.86 -4.50 3.18
N HIS A 37 1.25 -5.54 3.91
CA HIS A 37 1.10 -6.93 3.51
C HIS A 37 -0.31 -7.51 3.78
N PRO A 38 -0.67 -8.69 3.21
CA PRO A 38 -1.96 -9.32 3.45
C PRO A 38 -2.08 -9.84 4.89
N HIS A 39 -3.20 -10.50 5.19
CA HIS A 39 -3.64 -10.80 6.54
C HIS A 39 -2.62 -11.61 7.36
N PRO A 40 -2.18 -11.07 8.53
CA PRO A 40 -1.18 -11.70 9.40
C PRO A 40 -1.51 -13.15 9.78
N LEU A 41 -2.74 -13.40 10.21
CA LEU A 41 -3.14 -14.73 10.71
C LEU A 41 -3.26 -15.80 9.60
N TYR A 42 -3.16 -15.40 8.33
CA TYR A 42 -3.15 -16.33 7.19
C TYR A 42 -1.76 -16.41 6.52
N GLY A 43 -0.71 -16.09 7.27
CA GLY A 43 0.67 -16.18 6.81
C GLY A 43 1.12 -15.00 5.94
N GLY A 44 0.42 -13.89 6.01
CA GLY A 44 0.86 -12.64 5.37
C GLY A 44 2.06 -12.05 6.09
N ASP A 45 3.07 -11.64 5.31
CA ASP A 45 4.23 -10.91 5.77
C ASP A 45 4.75 -9.95 4.67
N ARG A 46 5.77 -9.15 4.98
CA ARG A 46 6.38 -8.19 4.06
C ARG A 46 7.02 -8.81 2.82
N PHE A 47 7.26 -10.13 2.81
CA PHE A 47 7.86 -10.85 1.69
C PHE A 47 6.83 -11.46 0.72
N HIS A 48 5.54 -11.23 0.96
CA HIS A 48 4.48 -11.70 0.06
C HIS A 48 4.78 -11.30 -1.40
N PRO A 49 4.59 -12.19 -2.40
CA PRO A 49 4.99 -11.94 -3.80
C PRO A 49 4.49 -10.61 -4.38
N VAL A 50 3.22 -10.23 -4.14
CA VAL A 50 2.67 -8.96 -4.62
C VAL A 50 3.39 -7.77 -3.98
N VAL A 51 3.64 -7.81 -2.67
CA VAL A 51 4.38 -6.76 -1.94
C VAL A 51 5.83 -6.68 -2.43
N SER A 52 6.48 -7.83 -2.61
CA SER A 52 7.86 -7.90 -3.08
C SER A 52 8.02 -7.36 -4.50
N SER A 53 7.09 -7.69 -5.42
CA SER A 53 7.15 -7.17 -6.78
C SER A 53 7.00 -5.64 -6.83
N LEU A 54 6.09 -5.07 -6.04
CA LEU A 54 5.97 -3.60 -5.88
C LEU A 54 7.24 -2.99 -5.30
N PHE A 55 7.76 -3.59 -4.23
CA PHE A 55 8.97 -3.14 -3.53
C PHE A 55 10.19 -3.08 -4.45
N GLU A 56 10.27 -3.99 -5.42
CA GLU A 56 11.37 -4.06 -6.38
C GLU A 56 11.15 -3.16 -7.61
N HIS A 57 9.89 -3.01 -8.05
CA HIS A 57 9.58 -2.30 -9.27
C HIS A 57 9.52 -0.78 -9.10
N LEU A 58 8.88 -0.29 -8.04
CA LEU A 58 8.58 1.13 -7.90
C LEU A 58 9.82 2.04 -7.75
N PRO A 59 10.94 1.62 -7.15
CA PRO A 59 12.15 2.45 -7.15
C PRO A 59 12.69 2.76 -8.54
N THR A 60 12.50 1.88 -9.53
CA THR A 60 12.86 2.15 -10.92
C THR A 60 11.96 3.18 -11.60
N ARG A 61 10.83 3.52 -10.95
CA ARG A 61 9.85 4.53 -11.39
C ARG A 61 9.95 5.85 -10.60
N GLY A 62 10.96 5.98 -9.71
CA GLY A 62 11.20 7.19 -8.96
C GLY A 62 10.56 7.22 -7.56
N TYR A 63 10.07 6.10 -7.05
CA TYR A 63 9.44 6.06 -5.72
C TYR A 63 10.28 5.21 -4.75
N HIS A 64 10.75 5.78 -3.65
CA HIS A 64 11.25 4.99 -2.53
C HIS A 64 10.16 4.04 -2.05
N THR A 65 10.50 2.83 -1.69
CA THR A 65 9.51 1.89 -1.15
C THR A 65 9.90 1.42 0.24
N LEU A 66 8.92 1.32 1.10
CA LEU A 66 9.02 0.71 2.41
C LEU A 66 7.98 -0.40 2.51
N ARG A 67 8.42 -1.61 2.84
CA ARG A 67 7.57 -2.73 3.26
C ARG A 67 7.90 -3.09 4.69
N PHE A 68 6.92 -3.48 5.46
CA PHE A 68 7.09 -3.77 6.87
C PHE A 68 6.23 -4.96 7.30
N ASP A 69 6.56 -5.58 8.41
CA ASP A 69 5.72 -6.57 9.06
C ASP A 69 4.80 -5.88 10.07
N PHE A 70 3.50 -6.10 9.93
CA PHE A 70 2.52 -5.65 10.92
C PHE A 70 2.84 -6.19 12.31
N ARG A 71 2.31 -5.54 13.33
CA ARG A 71 2.40 -5.98 14.72
C ARG A 71 2.10 -7.46 14.90
N GLY A 72 2.96 -8.17 15.64
CA GLY A 72 2.84 -9.60 15.89
C GLY A 72 3.26 -10.52 14.76
N VAL A 73 3.83 -10.00 13.66
CA VAL A 73 4.36 -10.78 12.54
C VAL A 73 5.90 -10.82 12.62
N ASN A 74 6.48 -12.01 12.45
CA ASN A 74 7.91 -12.26 12.52
C ASN A 74 8.52 -11.68 13.82
N ALA A 75 9.47 -10.75 13.74
CA ALA A 75 10.07 -10.09 14.91
C ALA A 75 9.43 -8.71 15.23
N SER A 76 8.39 -8.30 14.53
CA SER A 76 7.59 -7.13 14.90
C SER A 76 6.87 -7.37 16.23
N GLU A 77 6.99 -6.42 17.14
CA GLU A 77 6.38 -6.49 18.46
C GLU A 77 4.84 -6.41 18.42
N GLY A 78 4.20 -6.67 19.56
CA GLY A 78 2.76 -6.58 19.70
C GLY A 78 2.02 -7.83 19.26
N ARG A 79 0.78 -7.65 18.81
CA ARG A 79 -0.09 -8.73 18.31
C ARG A 79 -1.12 -8.15 17.35
N HIS A 80 -1.66 -9.00 16.49
CA HIS A 80 -2.75 -8.64 15.59
C HIS A 80 -3.96 -8.08 16.35
N ASP A 81 -4.55 -6.99 15.83
CA ASP A 81 -5.61 -6.21 16.47
C ASP A 81 -6.75 -5.84 15.48
N ASP A 82 -7.06 -6.78 14.59
CA ASP A 82 -8.18 -6.71 13.63
C ASP A 82 -8.24 -5.38 12.81
N GLY A 83 -7.09 -4.76 12.58
CA GLY A 83 -6.92 -3.54 11.80
C GLY A 83 -6.86 -2.26 12.63
N ASP A 84 -7.28 -2.26 13.90
CA ASP A 84 -7.26 -1.06 14.73
C ASP A 84 -5.84 -0.66 15.13
N GLY A 85 -5.04 -1.61 15.59
CA GLY A 85 -3.63 -1.39 15.87
C GLY A 85 -2.81 -1.24 14.59
N GLU A 86 -3.09 -2.03 13.56
CA GLU A 86 -2.35 -2.01 12.30
C GLU A 86 -2.41 -0.66 11.57
N ARG A 87 -3.41 0.17 11.84
CA ARG A 87 -3.42 1.56 11.35
C ARG A 87 -2.30 2.41 11.94
N LEU A 88 -1.92 2.15 13.19
CA LEU A 88 -0.80 2.84 13.83
C LEU A 88 0.52 2.39 13.21
N ASP A 89 0.59 1.13 12.76
CA ASP A 89 1.75 0.58 12.06
C ASP A 89 1.93 1.26 10.69
N VAL A 90 0.84 1.41 9.92
CA VAL A 90 0.87 2.16 8.65
C VAL A 90 1.25 3.62 8.87
N ALA A 91 0.71 4.26 9.92
CA ALA A 91 1.05 5.65 10.23
C ALA A 91 2.54 5.80 10.58
N ALA A 92 3.12 4.85 11.33
CA ALA A 92 4.55 4.84 11.62
C ALA A 92 5.41 4.65 10.34
N ALA A 93 4.94 3.85 9.38
CA ALA A 93 5.61 3.69 8.09
C ALA A 93 5.55 4.99 7.25
N VAL A 94 4.44 5.70 7.24
CA VAL A 94 4.30 7.03 6.61
C VAL A 94 5.23 8.03 7.29
N ASP A 95 5.28 8.03 8.61
CA ASP A 95 6.16 8.91 9.38
C ASP A 95 7.64 8.67 9.03
N PHE A 96 8.06 7.41 9.00
CA PHE A 96 9.43 7.04 8.61
C PHE A 96 9.77 7.51 7.19
N LEU A 97 8.89 7.26 6.20
CA LEU A 97 9.14 7.68 4.83
C LEU A 97 9.22 9.20 4.67
N SER A 98 8.54 9.96 5.53
CA SER A 98 8.60 11.42 5.48
C SER A 98 9.99 12.01 5.73
N TYR A 99 10.91 11.23 6.30
CA TYR A 99 12.32 11.61 6.44
C TYR A 99 13.17 11.31 5.19
N LEU A 100 12.66 10.48 4.27
CA LEU A 100 13.35 10.10 3.03
C LEU A 100 12.92 10.94 1.83
N VAL A 101 11.78 11.60 1.92
CA VAL A 101 11.23 12.47 0.86
C VAL A 101 11.45 13.92 1.22
N ASP A 102 11.62 14.75 0.21
CA ASP A 102 11.81 16.18 0.36
C ASP A 102 10.47 16.91 0.18
N ALA A 103 9.88 17.33 1.30
CA ALA A 103 8.61 18.05 1.30
C ALA A 103 8.70 19.43 0.60
N GLU A 104 9.90 20.02 0.48
CA GLU A 104 10.10 21.29 -0.25
C GLU A 104 10.06 21.07 -1.77
N ARG A 105 10.19 19.82 -2.23
CA ARG A 105 10.11 19.41 -3.63
C ARG A 105 8.76 18.86 -4.04
N ASP A 106 7.76 18.90 -3.17
CA ASP A 106 6.44 18.31 -3.36
C ASP A 106 6.48 16.77 -3.60
N ASP A 107 7.49 16.09 -3.03
CA ASP A 107 7.59 14.65 -3.13
C ASP A 107 6.37 13.97 -2.47
N GLU A 108 5.76 13.04 -3.19
CA GLU A 108 4.51 12.39 -2.79
C GLU A 108 4.74 11.19 -1.87
N ILE A 109 3.87 10.98 -0.86
CA ILE A 109 3.83 9.75 -0.07
C ILE A 109 2.51 9.02 -0.33
N TRP A 110 2.60 7.79 -0.80
CA TRP A 110 1.46 6.94 -1.11
C TRP A 110 1.33 5.80 -0.10
N VAL A 111 0.10 5.47 0.29
CA VAL A 111 -0.19 4.28 1.10
C VAL A 111 -0.69 3.18 0.18
N GLY A 112 0.14 2.16 -0.02
CA GLY A 112 -0.17 0.96 -0.77
C GLY A 112 -0.40 -0.25 0.14
N GLY A 113 -1.25 -1.16 -0.28
CA GLY A 113 -1.45 -2.41 0.43
C GLY A 113 -2.16 -3.47 -0.40
N TYR A 114 -2.00 -4.72 0.03
CA TYR A 114 -2.66 -5.86 -0.58
C TYR A 114 -3.59 -6.55 0.42
N SER A 115 -4.81 -6.87 -0.03
CA SER A 115 -5.83 -7.57 0.76
C SER A 115 -6.11 -6.87 2.10
N PHE A 116 -5.86 -7.49 3.23
CA PHE A 116 -5.98 -6.87 4.54
C PHE A 116 -5.19 -5.56 4.64
N GLY A 117 -3.93 -5.54 4.18
CA GLY A 117 -3.12 -4.32 4.16
C GLY A 117 -3.73 -3.20 3.32
N ALA A 118 -4.46 -3.54 2.24
CA ALA A 118 -5.22 -2.56 1.47
C ALA A 118 -6.39 -1.97 2.28
N ALA A 119 -7.15 -2.81 2.98
CA ALA A 119 -8.26 -2.35 3.82
C ALA A 119 -7.77 -1.46 4.98
N VAL A 120 -6.66 -1.84 5.63
CA VAL A 120 -6.03 -1.03 6.67
C VAL A 120 -5.55 0.30 6.10
N GLY A 121 -4.83 0.28 4.97
CA GLY A 121 -4.33 1.48 4.30
C GLY A 121 -5.43 2.49 3.96
N LEU A 122 -6.56 2.03 3.41
CA LEU A 122 -7.72 2.87 3.10
C LEU A 122 -8.38 3.49 4.35
N SER A 123 -8.07 2.99 5.53
CA SER A 123 -8.55 3.53 6.81
C SER A 123 -7.59 4.54 7.45
N VAL A 124 -6.42 4.80 6.84
CA VAL A 124 -5.44 5.77 7.33
C VAL A 124 -5.53 7.05 6.50
N VAL A 125 -5.91 8.15 7.15
CA VAL A 125 -6.01 9.48 6.54
C VAL A 125 -5.07 10.43 7.28
N GLU A 126 -3.86 10.54 6.76
CA GLU A 126 -2.80 11.39 7.29
C GLU A 126 -2.59 12.59 6.36
N PRO A 127 -2.27 13.79 6.87
CA PRO A 127 -2.03 14.97 6.03
C PRO A 127 -0.91 14.80 4.99
N ARG A 128 0.12 14.00 5.32
CA ARG A 128 1.27 13.73 4.46
C ARG A 128 1.01 12.70 3.36
N VAL A 129 -0.12 11.98 3.41
CA VAL A 129 -0.47 10.99 2.39
C VAL A 129 -1.02 11.69 1.16
N SER A 130 -0.44 11.45 0.00
CA SER A 130 -0.88 12.00 -1.30
C SER A 130 -2.03 11.20 -1.92
N GLY A 131 -2.18 9.93 -1.55
CA GLY A 131 -3.26 9.06 -2.01
C GLY A 131 -3.06 7.59 -1.65
N TRP A 132 -3.91 6.71 -2.20
CA TRP A 132 -3.99 5.31 -1.80
C TRP A 132 -3.94 4.36 -3.00
N ILE A 133 -3.32 3.21 -2.79
CA ILE A 133 -3.20 2.12 -3.76
C ILE A 133 -3.69 0.84 -3.07
N ALA A 134 -4.90 0.41 -3.38
CA ALA A 134 -5.52 -0.75 -2.77
C ALA A 134 -5.58 -1.92 -3.76
N ILE A 135 -4.87 -2.99 -3.46
CA ILE A 135 -4.78 -4.18 -4.30
C ILE A 135 -5.64 -5.28 -3.67
N ALA A 136 -6.63 -5.77 -4.42
CA ALA A 136 -7.59 -6.78 -3.98
C ALA A 136 -8.18 -6.47 -2.58
N PRO A 137 -8.68 -5.24 -2.31
CA PRO A 137 -9.19 -4.90 -0.99
C PRO A 137 -10.46 -5.70 -0.69
N PRO A 138 -10.54 -6.41 0.47
CA PRO A 138 -11.72 -7.20 0.84
C PRO A 138 -12.83 -6.31 1.41
N LEU A 139 -13.35 -5.38 0.59
CA LEU A 139 -14.33 -4.39 1.03
C LEU A 139 -15.71 -5.00 1.23
N THR A 140 -16.27 -4.73 2.39
CA THR A 140 -17.67 -5.02 2.75
C THR A 140 -18.42 -3.69 2.94
N SER A 141 -19.76 -3.73 3.02
CA SER A 141 -20.59 -2.53 3.27
C SER A 141 -20.24 -1.81 4.59
N ASP A 142 -19.68 -2.56 5.53
CA ASP A 142 -19.31 -2.12 6.88
C ASP A 142 -17.79 -1.92 7.03
N ALA A 143 -17.03 -2.06 5.93
CA ALA A 143 -15.60 -1.82 5.97
C ALA A 143 -15.31 -0.37 6.40
N ARG A 144 -14.36 -0.22 7.32
CA ARG A 144 -13.92 1.09 7.77
C ARG A 144 -13.02 1.73 6.70
N VAL A 145 -13.62 2.52 5.82
CA VAL A 145 -12.91 3.23 4.76
C VAL A 145 -13.01 4.73 5.00
N LEU A 146 -11.97 5.30 5.60
CA LEU A 146 -11.97 6.73 5.96
C LEU A 146 -11.66 7.64 4.77
N CYS A 147 -10.94 7.14 3.75
CA CYS A 147 -10.57 7.93 2.59
C CYS A 147 -11.64 8.01 1.49
N SER A 148 -12.80 7.37 1.64
CA SER A 148 -13.84 7.31 0.59
C SER A 148 -14.29 8.69 0.10
N GLY A 149 -14.53 9.63 1.01
CA GLY A 149 -14.91 11.02 0.71
C GLY A 149 -13.75 11.97 0.46
N ASP A 150 -12.51 11.52 0.64
CA ASP A 150 -11.32 12.35 0.47
C ASP A 150 -11.08 12.65 -1.03
N PRO A 151 -10.74 13.91 -1.40
CA PRO A 151 -10.51 14.27 -2.80
C PRO A 151 -9.19 13.73 -3.36
N ARG A 152 -8.25 13.31 -2.52
CA ARG A 152 -6.97 12.73 -2.96
C ARG A 152 -7.18 11.45 -3.77
N PRO A 153 -6.29 11.16 -4.74
CA PRO A 153 -6.47 10.05 -5.66
C PRO A 153 -6.39 8.66 -5.00
N LYS A 154 -7.14 7.73 -5.55
CA LYS A 154 -7.15 6.32 -5.16
C LYS A 154 -7.06 5.43 -6.38
N LEU A 155 -6.19 4.42 -6.31
CA LEU A 155 -6.16 3.31 -7.28
C LEU A 155 -6.67 2.04 -6.61
N LEU A 156 -7.67 1.41 -7.22
CA LEU A 156 -8.14 0.08 -6.82
C LEU A 156 -7.77 -0.93 -7.91
N ILE A 157 -6.92 -1.90 -7.57
CA ILE A 157 -6.60 -3.03 -8.45
C ILE A 157 -7.42 -4.23 -8.01
N VAL A 158 -8.22 -4.75 -8.92
CA VAL A 158 -9.26 -5.75 -8.61
C VAL A 158 -9.05 -6.99 -9.46
N PRO A 159 -8.80 -8.16 -8.86
CA PRO A 159 -8.82 -9.43 -9.60
C PRO A 159 -10.19 -9.72 -10.18
N GLN A 160 -10.25 -10.16 -11.44
CA GLN A 160 -11.52 -10.42 -12.14
C GLN A 160 -12.39 -11.46 -11.41
N HIS A 161 -11.76 -12.45 -10.79
CA HIS A 161 -12.42 -13.56 -10.09
C HIS A 161 -12.16 -13.53 -8.58
N ASP A 162 -12.07 -12.33 -8.00
CA ASP A 162 -11.86 -12.17 -6.56
C ASP A 162 -13.05 -12.75 -5.77
N GLN A 163 -12.76 -13.70 -4.87
CA GLN A 163 -13.77 -14.40 -4.08
C GLN A 163 -14.28 -13.56 -2.89
N PHE A 164 -13.50 -12.57 -2.45
CA PHE A 164 -13.82 -11.74 -1.28
C PHE A 164 -14.56 -10.46 -1.67
N CYS A 165 -14.08 -9.80 -2.73
CA CYS A 165 -14.71 -8.59 -3.25
C CYS A 165 -14.63 -8.56 -4.79
N PRO A 166 -15.52 -9.30 -5.49
CA PRO A 166 -15.54 -9.31 -6.95
C PRO A 166 -15.87 -7.91 -7.52
N PRO A 167 -15.51 -7.62 -8.79
CA PRO A 167 -15.67 -6.30 -9.40
C PRO A 167 -17.07 -5.69 -9.22
N ASP A 168 -18.13 -6.45 -9.43
CA ASP A 168 -19.53 -5.98 -9.31
C ASP A 168 -19.86 -5.54 -7.88
N ARG A 169 -19.33 -6.29 -6.89
CA ARG A 169 -19.49 -5.93 -5.47
C ARG A 169 -18.68 -4.68 -5.15
N LEU A 170 -17.45 -4.60 -5.63
CA LEU A 170 -16.62 -3.42 -5.44
C LEU A 170 -17.35 -2.19 -5.98
N ASP A 171 -17.92 -2.26 -7.18
CA ASP A 171 -18.63 -1.17 -7.82
C ASP A 171 -19.77 -0.64 -6.97
N SER A 172 -20.49 -1.52 -6.26
CA SER A 172 -21.56 -1.13 -5.35
C SER A 172 -21.05 -0.42 -4.08
N VAL A 173 -19.83 -0.74 -3.63
CA VAL A 173 -19.21 -0.15 -2.43
C VAL A 173 -18.57 1.20 -2.75
N VAL A 174 -17.89 1.31 -3.90
CA VAL A 174 -17.07 2.48 -4.25
C VAL A 174 -17.79 3.49 -5.16
N GLY A 175 -19.05 3.27 -5.49
CA GLY A 175 -19.79 4.07 -6.50
C GLY A 175 -19.74 5.58 -6.26
N ASP A 176 -19.75 6.00 -4.99
CA ASP A 176 -19.71 7.41 -4.59
C ASP A 176 -18.32 7.91 -4.12
N TRP A 177 -17.29 7.08 -4.24
CA TRP A 177 -15.95 7.49 -3.81
C TRP A 177 -15.37 8.55 -4.76
N LYS A 178 -14.77 9.56 -4.18
CA LYS A 178 -14.15 10.66 -4.95
C LYS A 178 -12.80 10.22 -5.51
N ASN A 179 -12.49 10.69 -6.73
CA ASN A 179 -11.18 10.56 -7.40
C ASN A 179 -10.61 9.13 -7.28
N THR A 180 -11.36 8.16 -7.78
CA THR A 180 -11.04 6.74 -7.66
C THR A 180 -10.94 6.08 -9.03
N ASP A 181 -9.75 5.62 -9.37
CA ASP A 181 -9.49 4.83 -10.57
C ASP A 181 -9.54 3.33 -10.25
N ARG A 182 -9.99 2.53 -11.22
CA ARG A 182 -10.06 1.07 -11.11
C ARG A 182 -9.30 0.39 -12.23
N SER A 183 -8.60 -0.67 -11.90
CA SER A 183 -7.88 -1.52 -12.85
C SER A 183 -8.19 -2.99 -12.56
N VAL A 184 -8.86 -3.66 -13.49
CA VAL A 184 -9.20 -5.08 -13.36
C VAL A 184 -8.05 -5.94 -13.90
N VAL A 185 -7.59 -6.91 -13.10
CA VAL A 185 -6.61 -7.92 -13.52
C VAL A 185 -7.37 -9.12 -14.07
N ALA A 186 -7.33 -9.28 -15.40
CA ALA A 186 -8.05 -10.36 -16.08
C ALA A 186 -7.52 -11.74 -15.66
N MET A 187 -8.41 -12.72 -15.58
CA MET A 187 -8.11 -14.13 -15.25
C MET A 187 -7.48 -14.36 -13.88
N ALA A 188 -7.36 -13.33 -13.04
CA ALA A 188 -6.81 -13.43 -11.69
C ALA A 188 -7.90 -13.68 -10.65
N ASP A 189 -7.57 -14.46 -9.63
CA ASP A 189 -8.30 -14.59 -8.38
C ASP A 189 -7.72 -13.67 -7.29
N HIS A 190 -8.28 -13.72 -6.08
CA HIS A 190 -7.82 -12.90 -4.96
C HIS A 190 -6.32 -13.02 -4.68
N PHE A 191 -5.76 -14.21 -4.88
CA PHE A 191 -4.36 -14.51 -4.51
C PHE A 191 -3.34 -13.95 -5.51
N LEU A 192 -3.76 -13.51 -6.70
CA LEU A 192 -2.91 -12.90 -7.73
C LEU A 192 -1.70 -13.75 -8.12
N ASN A 193 -1.81 -15.09 -8.01
CA ASN A 193 -0.74 -16.01 -8.38
C ASN A 193 -0.34 -15.82 -9.86
N GLY A 194 0.95 -15.53 -10.10
CA GLY A 194 1.48 -15.26 -11.43
C GLY A 194 1.16 -13.86 -11.99
N HIS A 195 0.49 -12.99 -11.21
CA HIS A 195 0.11 -11.64 -11.63
C HIS A 195 0.84 -10.52 -10.88
N ALA A 196 1.77 -10.84 -9.95
CA ALA A 196 2.43 -9.86 -9.10
C ALA A 196 3.14 -8.76 -9.92
N ASP A 197 3.86 -9.14 -10.97
CA ASP A 197 4.58 -8.19 -11.83
C ASP A 197 3.64 -7.34 -12.69
N ASP A 198 2.50 -7.89 -13.15
CA ASP A 198 1.47 -7.11 -13.85
C ASP A 198 0.85 -6.06 -12.91
N VAL A 199 0.59 -6.42 -11.67
CA VAL A 199 0.13 -5.49 -10.63
C VAL A 199 1.15 -4.38 -10.40
N ALA A 200 2.42 -4.71 -10.20
CA ALA A 200 3.47 -3.73 -9.96
C ALA A 200 3.64 -2.76 -11.14
N ARG A 201 3.60 -3.28 -12.37
CA ARG A 201 3.63 -2.45 -13.57
C ARG A 201 2.44 -1.49 -13.66
N ARG A 202 1.21 -1.96 -13.41
CA ARG A 202 -0.02 -1.13 -13.42
C ARG A 202 0.05 -0.01 -12.39
N VAL A 203 0.54 -0.29 -11.19
CA VAL A 203 0.76 0.73 -10.14
C VAL A 203 1.78 1.76 -10.61
N GLY A 204 2.93 1.31 -11.12
CA GLY A 204 3.98 2.20 -11.62
C GLY A 204 3.51 3.09 -12.78
N ASP A 205 2.75 2.53 -13.73
CA ASP A 205 2.19 3.28 -14.85
C ASP A 205 1.13 4.30 -14.39
N TRP A 206 0.30 3.95 -13.43
CA TRP A 206 -0.70 4.86 -12.88
C TRP A 206 -0.06 6.03 -12.13
N LEU A 207 0.95 5.78 -11.30
CA LEU A 207 1.71 6.81 -10.60
C LEU A 207 2.42 7.75 -11.58
N ALA A 208 3.04 7.21 -12.65
CA ALA A 208 3.73 8.01 -13.66
C ALA A 208 2.80 9.00 -14.38
N ASN A 209 1.54 8.62 -14.61
CA ASN A 209 0.57 9.47 -15.30
C ASN A 209 0.03 10.62 -14.44
N ARG A 210 0.30 10.64 -13.12
CA ARG A 210 -0.17 11.70 -12.22
C ARG A 210 0.79 12.86 -12.08
N VAL A 211 2.07 12.64 -12.35
CA VAL A 211 3.11 13.69 -12.28
C VAL A 211 3.06 14.66 -13.49
N SER A 212 2.18 14.40 -14.47
CA SER A 212 2.11 15.19 -15.71
C SER A 212 0.95 16.20 -15.73
N GLY A 213 0.34 16.52 -14.57
CA GLY A 213 -0.83 17.41 -14.47
C GLY A 213 -0.53 18.71 -13.72
#